data_0cdfa7e5bfd322d1c3f21aa395aa9e40
#
_entry.id   0cdfa7e5bfd322d1c3f21aa395aa9e40
#
_cell.length_a   1.000
_cell.length_b   1.000
_cell.length_c   1.000
_cell.angle_alpha   90.00
_cell.angle_beta   90.00
_cell.angle_gamma   90.00
#
_symmetry.space_group_name_H-M   'P 1'
#
loop_
_entity.id
_entity.type
_entity.pdbx_description
1 polymer ?
#
loop_
_entity_poly.entity_id
_entity_poly.type
_entity_poly.pdbx_seq_one_letter_code
_entity_poly.pdbx_strand_id
1 'polypeptide(L)'
;MINRVLIRLKIVQIVYAYYQNGGKNLDTAEKELFFSLSKAYDLYNYLLLLMVEVTKQANKRLNAAKNKLVPTKEELFPNTKFVENRFIAQLEVNKQLLEFSNNQKKTWENEADFVKTLCDKILESDIYKEYMASETSSYEEDRELWRKLYKNIIFNNIELDQVLEDQSLYWNDDKEIVDTFVLKAIKRFDEKNGAKQELLPEFKDEEDQDFARRLFRRTILNADYYRHLISENTKNWDLDRVAFMDVVIMQIALAEILSFPNIPVSVSLNEYVEIAKLYSTPKSGGFINGTLDGIVNSLKKENKLTKN
;
A
#
# COMPACT_ATOMS: atom_id res chain seq x y z
N MET A 1 -7.33 -2.59 6.30
CA MET A 1 -6.38 -2.51 5.19
C MET A 1 -4.94 -2.57 5.70
N ILE A 2 -4.54 -1.70 6.61
CA ILE A 2 -3.19 -1.71 7.18
C ILE A 2 -2.88 -3.06 7.80
N ASN A 3 -1.79 -3.69 7.38
CA ASN A 3 -1.30 -4.96 7.88
C ASN A 3 0.10 -4.80 8.51
N ARG A 4 0.60 -5.85 9.16
CA ARG A 4 1.91 -5.80 9.83
C ARG A 4 3.10 -5.58 8.89
N VAL A 5 2.99 -5.93 7.60
CA VAL A 5 4.03 -5.63 6.60
C VAL A 5 4.13 -4.12 6.41
N LEU A 6 3.01 -3.45 6.13
CA LEU A 6 2.98 -2.00 5.96
C LEU A 6 3.39 -1.26 7.25
N ILE A 7 2.94 -1.75 8.42
CA ILE A 7 3.33 -1.18 9.72
C ILE A 7 4.85 -1.22 9.89
N ARG A 8 5.51 -2.35 9.61
CA ARG A 8 6.98 -2.47 9.70
C ARG A 8 7.69 -1.49 8.78
N LEU A 9 7.24 -1.38 7.52
CA LEU A 9 7.79 -0.41 6.56
C LEU A 9 7.70 1.02 7.09
N LYS A 10 6.52 1.42 7.56
CA LYS A 10 6.32 2.77 8.12
C LYS A 10 7.17 3.01 9.37
N ILE A 11 7.32 2.02 10.24
CA ILE A 11 8.19 2.14 11.42
C ILE A 11 9.64 2.35 11.01
N VAL A 12 10.15 1.62 10.00
CA VAL A 12 11.51 1.83 9.49
C VAL A 12 11.70 3.28 9.01
N GLN A 13 10.78 3.78 8.20
CA GLN A 13 10.83 5.16 7.69
C GLN A 13 10.80 6.20 8.84
N ILE A 14 9.88 6.03 9.79
CA ILE A 14 9.71 7.00 10.89
C ILE A 14 10.86 6.93 11.90
N VAL A 15 11.36 5.74 12.22
CA VAL A 15 12.53 5.59 13.12
C VAL A 15 13.79 6.19 12.48
N TYR A 16 13.99 5.95 11.18
CA TYR A 16 15.09 6.57 10.45
C TYR A 16 14.98 8.11 10.51
N ALA A 17 13.83 8.66 10.16
CA ALA A 17 13.58 10.11 10.20
C ALA A 17 13.73 10.67 11.63
N TYR A 18 13.25 9.94 12.65
CA TYR A 18 13.40 10.32 14.04
C TYR A 18 14.87 10.54 14.43
N TYR A 19 15.75 9.60 14.05
CA TYR A 19 17.17 9.73 14.34
C TYR A 19 17.85 10.84 13.53
N GLN A 20 17.51 10.97 12.26
CA GLN A 20 18.03 12.05 11.40
C GLN A 20 17.66 13.44 11.93
N ASN A 21 16.50 13.57 12.57
CA ASN A 21 16.04 14.82 13.20
C ASN A 21 16.51 15.00 14.66
N GLY A 22 17.51 14.22 15.08
CA GLY A 22 18.13 14.34 16.40
C GLY A 22 17.38 13.70 17.56
N GLY A 23 16.36 12.87 17.29
CA GLY A 23 15.74 11.99 18.29
C GLY A 23 15.03 12.68 19.47
N LYS A 24 14.46 13.87 19.28
CA LYS A 24 14.07 14.73 20.41
C LYS A 24 12.65 14.53 20.95
N ASN A 25 11.71 14.04 20.15
CA ASN A 25 10.30 13.98 20.57
C ASN A 25 9.63 12.69 20.09
N LEU A 26 9.55 11.71 20.98
CA LEU A 26 8.95 10.40 20.72
C LEU A 26 7.46 10.50 20.41
N ASP A 27 6.71 11.33 21.14
CA ASP A 27 5.26 11.43 20.95
C ASP A 27 4.89 12.11 19.63
N THR A 28 5.70 13.07 19.17
CA THR A 28 5.53 13.67 17.85
C THR A 28 5.82 12.65 16.75
N ALA A 29 6.86 11.86 16.88
CA ALA A 29 7.19 10.82 15.91
C ALA A 29 6.15 9.68 15.89
N GLU A 30 5.55 9.33 17.05
CA GLU A 30 4.43 8.39 17.08
C GLU A 30 3.20 8.93 16.34
N LYS A 31 2.87 10.20 16.53
CA LYS A 31 1.77 10.85 15.78
C LYS A 31 2.05 10.83 14.27
N GLU A 32 3.29 11.07 13.87
CA GLU A 32 3.73 11.01 12.48
C GLU A 32 3.59 9.58 11.91
N LEU A 33 3.92 8.54 12.69
CA LEU A 33 3.69 7.16 12.29
C LEU A 33 2.23 6.90 11.95
N PHE A 34 1.31 7.25 12.86
CA PHE A 34 -0.12 7.03 12.64
C PHE A 34 -0.67 7.90 11.52
N PHE A 35 -0.19 9.13 11.37
CA PHE A 35 -0.52 9.98 10.23
C PHE A 35 -0.05 9.35 8.92
N SER A 36 1.17 8.83 8.86
CA SER A 36 1.71 8.13 7.68
C SER A 36 0.90 6.88 7.32
N LEU A 37 0.45 6.09 8.32
CA LEU A 37 -0.42 4.94 8.12
C LEU A 37 -1.80 5.36 7.58
N SER A 38 -2.39 6.45 8.11
CA SER A 38 -3.66 6.97 7.60
C SER A 38 -3.54 7.44 6.15
N LYS A 39 -2.38 7.95 5.73
CA LYS A 39 -2.12 8.33 4.33
C LYS A 39 -2.07 7.13 3.39
N ALA A 40 -1.60 5.98 3.84
CA ALA A 40 -1.71 4.74 3.06
C ALA A 40 -3.18 4.32 2.88
N TYR A 41 -4.03 4.55 3.87
CA TYR A 41 -5.48 4.33 3.75
C TYR A 41 -6.15 5.34 2.82
N ASP A 42 -5.72 6.60 2.83
CA ASP A 42 -6.15 7.59 1.85
C ASP A 42 -5.81 7.13 0.42
N LEU A 43 -4.60 6.62 0.18
CA LEU A 43 -4.19 6.07 -1.11
C LEU A 43 -5.10 4.93 -1.58
N TYR A 44 -5.45 4.02 -0.69
CA TYR A 44 -6.38 2.93 -1.00
C TYR A 44 -7.73 3.44 -1.51
N ASN A 45 -8.33 4.41 -0.82
CA ASN A 45 -9.58 5.01 -1.24
C ASN A 45 -9.43 5.80 -2.55
N TYR A 46 -8.34 6.52 -2.71
CA TYR A 46 -8.03 7.30 -3.90
C TYR A 46 -7.89 6.42 -5.15
N LEU A 47 -7.25 5.24 -5.02
CA LEU A 47 -7.13 4.27 -6.10
C LEU A 47 -8.46 3.60 -6.46
N LEU A 48 -9.37 3.38 -5.49
CA LEU A 48 -10.73 2.93 -5.80
C LEU A 48 -11.49 3.97 -6.61
N LEU A 49 -11.36 5.26 -6.28
CA LEU A 49 -11.98 6.35 -7.03
C LEU A 49 -11.42 6.52 -8.44
N LEU A 50 -10.15 6.13 -8.70
CA LEU A 50 -9.57 6.18 -10.05
C LEU A 50 -10.39 5.37 -11.06
N MET A 51 -10.89 4.20 -10.68
CA MET A 51 -11.71 3.36 -11.55
C MET A 51 -13.03 4.06 -11.94
N VAL A 52 -13.62 4.78 -11.01
CA VAL A 52 -14.83 5.59 -11.25
C VAL A 52 -14.52 6.72 -12.23
N GLU A 53 -13.42 7.45 -12.01
CA GLU A 53 -13.06 8.60 -12.87
C GLU A 53 -12.67 8.17 -14.29
N VAL A 54 -12.00 7.05 -14.47
CA VAL A 54 -11.72 6.47 -15.79
C VAL A 54 -13.03 6.12 -16.52
N THR A 55 -14.01 5.54 -15.83
CA THR A 55 -15.31 5.23 -16.43
C THR A 55 -16.09 6.49 -16.80
N LYS A 56 -16.05 7.52 -15.96
CA LYS A 56 -16.62 8.84 -16.28
C LYS A 56 -15.95 9.46 -17.51
N GLN A 57 -14.62 9.34 -17.63
CA GLN A 57 -13.90 9.82 -18.81
C GLN A 57 -14.31 9.08 -20.08
N ALA A 58 -14.51 7.76 -20.03
CA ALA A 58 -15.03 6.98 -21.14
C ALA A 58 -16.45 7.44 -21.53
N ASN A 59 -17.32 7.69 -20.57
CA ASN A 59 -18.68 8.20 -20.81
C ASN A 59 -18.67 9.61 -21.44
N LYS A 60 -17.79 10.51 -20.99
CA LYS A 60 -17.60 11.84 -21.61
C LYS A 60 -17.25 11.70 -23.11
N ARG A 61 -16.40 10.74 -23.47
CA ARG A 61 -16.02 10.46 -24.86
C ARG A 61 -17.19 9.99 -25.71
N LEU A 62 -17.97 9.04 -25.19
CA LEU A 62 -19.18 8.56 -25.91
C LEU A 62 -20.15 9.70 -26.16
N ASN A 63 -20.39 10.54 -25.15
CA ASN A 63 -21.28 11.68 -25.29
C ASN A 63 -20.74 12.74 -26.27
N ALA A 64 -19.44 13.00 -26.27
CA ALA A 64 -18.81 13.92 -27.20
C ALA A 64 -18.91 13.41 -28.65
N ALA A 65 -18.75 12.09 -28.88
CA ALA A 65 -18.89 11.48 -30.18
C ALA A 65 -20.33 11.59 -30.73
N LYS A 66 -21.35 11.36 -29.89
CA LYS A 66 -22.76 11.54 -30.25
C LYS A 66 -23.08 12.98 -30.68
N ASN A 67 -22.45 13.97 -30.09
CA ASN A 67 -22.71 15.40 -30.29
C ASN A 67 -21.85 16.03 -31.38
N LYS A 68 -21.17 15.24 -32.21
CA LYS A 68 -20.48 15.74 -33.42
C LYS A 68 -21.46 16.31 -34.42
N LEU A 69 -21.00 17.22 -35.28
CA LEU A 69 -21.82 17.78 -36.34
C LEU A 69 -22.34 16.69 -37.30
N VAL A 70 -21.55 15.66 -37.57
CA VAL A 70 -21.90 14.51 -38.41
C VAL A 70 -21.45 13.25 -37.73
N PRO A 71 -22.23 12.74 -36.77
CA PRO A 71 -21.87 11.50 -36.08
C PRO A 71 -22.12 10.28 -36.99
N THR A 72 -21.30 9.24 -36.83
CA THR A 72 -21.56 7.93 -37.50
C THR A 72 -22.71 7.20 -36.81
N LYS A 73 -23.19 6.11 -37.40
CA LYS A 73 -24.27 5.30 -36.83
C LYS A 73 -23.82 4.66 -35.50
N GLU A 74 -22.56 4.22 -35.43
CA GLU A 74 -21.96 3.66 -34.23
C GLU A 74 -21.79 4.72 -33.12
N GLU A 75 -21.50 5.97 -33.47
CA GLU A 75 -21.41 7.09 -32.53
C GLU A 75 -22.79 7.52 -32.01
N LEU A 76 -23.85 7.37 -32.79
CA LEU A 76 -25.23 7.64 -32.35
C LEU A 76 -25.76 6.54 -31.41
N PHE A 77 -25.40 5.28 -31.68
CA PHE A 77 -25.85 4.11 -30.92
C PHE A 77 -24.67 3.30 -30.45
N PRO A 78 -23.83 3.86 -29.53
CA PRO A 78 -22.65 3.18 -29.05
C PRO A 78 -22.99 2.01 -28.14
N ASN A 79 -22.09 1.03 -28.05
CA ASN A 79 -22.14 0.02 -27.00
C ASN A 79 -21.79 0.66 -25.66
N THR A 80 -22.75 0.73 -24.74
CA THR A 80 -22.61 1.39 -23.42
C THR A 80 -22.17 0.43 -22.32
N LYS A 81 -21.92 -0.85 -22.63
CA LYS A 81 -21.64 -1.90 -21.64
C LYS A 81 -20.55 -1.51 -20.63
N PHE A 82 -19.46 -0.88 -21.07
CA PHE A 82 -18.38 -0.47 -20.19
C PHE A 82 -18.77 0.69 -19.25
N VAL A 83 -19.45 1.71 -19.78
CA VAL A 83 -19.84 2.88 -18.99
C VAL A 83 -21.04 2.62 -18.07
N GLU A 84 -21.80 1.56 -18.36
CA GLU A 84 -22.91 1.07 -17.54
C GLU A 84 -22.50 -0.09 -16.62
N ASN A 85 -21.18 -0.28 -16.41
CA ASN A 85 -20.62 -1.31 -15.56
C ASN A 85 -21.19 -1.20 -14.12
N ARG A 86 -21.84 -2.26 -13.65
CA ARG A 86 -22.56 -2.28 -12.37
C ARG A 86 -21.65 -2.22 -11.16
N PHE A 87 -20.45 -2.78 -11.26
CA PHE A 87 -19.45 -2.67 -10.18
C PHE A 87 -19.00 -1.21 -9.99
N ILE A 88 -18.76 -0.47 -11.09
CA ILE A 88 -18.41 0.96 -11.02
C ILE A 88 -19.61 1.78 -10.52
N ALA A 89 -20.82 1.50 -10.97
CA ALA A 89 -22.01 2.17 -10.46
C ALA A 89 -22.17 1.97 -8.94
N GLN A 90 -21.83 0.80 -8.43
CA GLN A 90 -21.81 0.52 -6.98
C GLN A 90 -20.71 1.30 -6.25
N LEU A 91 -19.49 1.39 -6.82
CA LEU A 91 -18.41 2.20 -6.27
C LEU A 91 -18.78 3.69 -6.19
N GLU A 92 -19.37 4.21 -7.26
CA GLU A 92 -19.75 5.63 -7.37
C GLU A 92 -20.75 6.06 -6.28
N VAL A 93 -21.65 5.17 -5.88
CA VAL A 93 -22.64 5.45 -4.81
C VAL A 93 -22.22 4.93 -3.43
N ASN A 94 -21.03 4.36 -3.31
CA ASN A 94 -20.55 3.83 -2.04
C ASN A 94 -20.40 4.93 -0.99
N LYS A 95 -21.07 4.78 0.16
CA LYS A 95 -21.15 5.82 1.18
C LYS A 95 -19.78 6.21 1.76
N GLN A 96 -18.92 5.23 2.00
CA GLN A 96 -17.59 5.46 2.57
C GLN A 96 -16.69 6.19 1.56
N LEU A 97 -16.74 5.83 0.27
CA LEU A 97 -16.00 6.53 -0.78
C LEU A 97 -16.50 7.95 -1.02
N LEU A 98 -17.82 8.17 -0.97
CA LEU A 98 -18.39 9.52 -1.08
C LEU A 98 -17.97 10.41 0.09
N GLU A 99 -17.99 9.88 1.31
CA GLU A 99 -17.52 10.61 2.49
C GLU A 99 -16.03 10.94 2.38
N PHE A 100 -15.20 9.97 1.97
CA PHE A 100 -13.78 10.20 1.72
C PHE A 100 -13.58 11.29 0.67
N SER A 101 -14.21 11.17 -0.51
CA SER A 101 -14.07 12.12 -1.61
C SER A 101 -14.46 13.55 -1.21
N ASN A 102 -15.56 13.72 -0.47
CA ASN A 102 -16.03 15.04 -0.02
C ASN A 102 -15.06 15.73 0.96
N ASN A 103 -14.21 14.96 1.64
CA ASN A 103 -13.25 15.49 2.61
C ASN A 103 -11.85 15.72 2.00
N GLN A 104 -11.63 15.38 0.72
CA GLN A 104 -10.35 15.57 0.06
C GLN A 104 -10.23 16.93 -0.63
N LYS A 105 -9.05 17.55 -0.52
CA LYS A 105 -8.72 18.78 -1.25
C LYS A 105 -8.30 18.53 -2.70
N LYS A 106 -7.70 17.37 -2.97
CA LYS A 106 -7.26 16.93 -4.29
C LYS A 106 -8.09 15.74 -4.72
N THR A 107 -8.58 15.77 -5.93
CA THR A 107 -9.34 14.71 -6.57
C THR A 107 -8.70 14.35 -7.91
N TRP A 108 -9.15 13.29 -8.56
CA TRP A 108 -8.68 12.93 -9.91
C TRP A 108 -9.02 13.97 -10.98
N GLU A 109 -9.91 14.92 -10.68
CA GLU A 109 -10.18 16.06 -11.57
C GLU A 109 -8.94 16.94 -11.78
N ASN A 110 -8.06 17.00 -10.79
CA ASN A 110 -6.78 17.71 -10.88
C ASN A 110 -5.77 17.01 -11.81
N GLU A 111 -5.99 15.72 -12.08
CA GLU A 111 -5.13 14.87 -12.90
C GLU A 111 -5.85 14.42 -14.21
N ALA A 112 -6.65 15.30 -14.79
CA ALA A 112 -7.52 15.00 -15.93
C ALA A 112 -6.75 14.44 -17.14
N ASP A 113 -5.56 14.94 -17.41
CA ASP A 113 -4.72 14.45 -18.53
C ASP A 113 -4.23 13.03 -18.29
N PHE A 114 -3.82 12.70 -17.06
CA PHE A 114 -3.46 11.33 -16.68
C PHE A 114 -4.66 10.39 -16.81
N VAL A 115 -5.82 10.77 -16.26
CA VAL A 115 -7.07 9.97 -16.34
C VAL A 115 -7.45 9.70 -17.79
N LYS A 116 -7.30 10.70 -18.69
CA LYS A 116 -7.54 10.56 -20.12
C LYS A 116 -6.59 9.55 -20.76
N THR A 117 -5.28 9.67 -20.49
CA THR A 117 -4.26 8.76 -21.02
C THR A 117 -4.49 7.31 -20.52
N LEU A 118 -4.81 7.14 -19.24
CA LEU A 118 -5.13 5.84 -18.67
C LEU A 118 -6.41 5.25 -19.30
N CYS A 119 -7.44 6.07 -19.52
CA CYS A 119 -8.65 5.68 -20.22
C CYS A 119 -8.34 5.18 -21.64
N ASP A 120 -7.46 5.89 -22.39
CA ASP A 120 -7.03 5.46 -23.72
C ASP A 120 -6.37 4.07 -23.70
N LYS A 121 -5.43 3.87 -22.80
CA LYS A 121 -4.76 2.57 -22.62
C LYS A 121 -5.74 1.43 -22.29
N ILE A 122 -6.76 1.71 -21.49
CA ILE A 122 -7.79 0.74 -21.13
C ILE A 122 -8.66 0.39 -22.35
N LEU A 123 -9.15 1.39 -23.08
CA LEU A 123 -10.02 1.19 -24.24
C LEU A 123 -9.29 0.48 -25.40
N GLU A 124 -7.98 0.60 -25.51
CA GLU A 124 -7.14 -0.08 -26.50
C GLU A 124 -6.77 -1.51 -26.09
N SER A 125 -6.93 -1.88 -24.83
CA SER A 125 -6.51 -3.19 -24.28
C SER A 125 -7.37 -4.34 -24.83
N ASP A 126 -6.75 -5.52 -24.95
CA ASP A 126 -7.47 -6.74 -25.33
C ASP A 126 -8.50 -7.13 -24.26
N ILE A 127 -8.20 -6.88 -22.98
CA ILE A 127 -9.12 -7.13 -21.86
C ILE A 127 -10.44 -6.37 -22.07
N TYR A 128 -10.37 -5.09 -22.45
CA TYR A 128 -11.55 -4.28 -22.74
C TYR A 128 -12.30 -4.79 -24.00
N LYS A 129 -11.57 -5.08 -25.07
CA LYS A 129 -12.17 -5.56 -26.34
C LYS A 129 -12.89 -6.89 -26.14
N GLU A 130 -12.32 -7.84 -25.44
CA GLU A 130 -12.95 -9.12 -25.10
C GLU A 130 -14.23 -8.92 -24.29
N TYR A 131 -14.21 -8.06 -23.28
CA TYR A 131 -15.38 -7.73 -22.47
C TYR A 131 -16.49 -7.08 -23.30
N MET A 132 -16.15 -6.14 -24.19
CA MET A 132 -17.13 -5.47 -25.07
C MET A 132 -17.72 -6.41 -26.12
N ALA A 133 -16.97 -7.42 -26.57
CA ALA A 133 -17.42 -8.42 -27.53
C ALA A 133 -18.30 -9.52 -26.92
N SER A 134 -18.24 -9.71 -25.61
CA SER A 134 -19.05 -10.71 -24.90
C SER A 134 -20.53 -10.32 -24.91
N GLU A 135 -21.38 -11.27 -25.25
CA GLU A 135 -22.86 -11.08 -25.26
C GLU A 135 -23.45 -11.21 -23.84
N THR A 136 -22.70 -11.77 -22.91
CA THR A 136 -23.12 -11.91 -21.51
C THR A 136 -22.95 -10.60 -20.75
N SER A 137 -23.77 -10.37 -19.75
CA SER A 137 -23.70 -9.23 -18.85
C SER A 137 -24.13 -9.65 -17.46
N SER A 138 -23.17 -9.71 -16.54
CA SER A 138 -23.41 -9.99 -15.14
C SER A 138 -22.56 -9.06 -14.25
N TYR A 139 -22.95 -8.89 -13.00
CA TYR A 139 -22.17 -8.14 -12.04
C TYR A 139 -20.77 -8.76 -11.83
N GLU A 140 -20.67 -10.08 -11.83
CA GLU A 140 -19.41 -10.81 -11.70
C GLU A 140 -18.46 -10.50 -12.86
N GLU A 141 -18.97 -10.44 -14.09
CA GLU A 141 -18.16 -10.06 -15.26
C GLU A 141 -17.71 -8.61 -15.18
N ASP A 142 -18.58 -7.71 -14.76
CA ASP A 142 -18.29 -6.29 -14.57
C ASP A 142 -17.19 -6.08 -13.54
N ARG A 143 -17.28 -6.80 -12.41
CA ARG A 143 -16.27 -6.78 -11.34
C ARG A 143 -14.96 -7.42 -11.77
N GLU A 144 -15.01 -8.56 -12.48
CA GLU A 144 -13.84 -9.28 -12.96
C GLU A 144 -13.09 -8.49 -14.05
N LEU A 145 -13.81 -7.76 -14.91
CA LEU A 145 -13.20 -6.82 -15.84
C LEU A 145 -12.29 -5.85 -15.11
N TRP A 146 -12.81 -5.15 -14.11
CA TRP A 146 -12.02 -4.16 -13.36
C TRP A 146 -10.91 -4.78 -12.55
N ARG A 147 -11.08 -5.99 -12.03
CA ARG A 147 -9.98 -6.72 -11.40
C ARG A 147 -8.84 -7.01 -12.37
N LYS A 148 -9.15 -7.42 -13.61
CA LYS A 148 -8.15 -7.66 -14.66
C LYS A 148 -7.51 -6.36 -15.14
N LEU A 149 -8.28 -5.32 -15.41
CA LEU A 149 -7.78 -4.00 -15.80
C LEU A 149 -6.85 -3.42 -14.73
N TYR A 150 -7.27 -3.48 -13.46
CA TYR A 150 -6.44 -3.01 -12.35
C TYR A 150 -5.12 -3.77 -12.29
N LYS A 151 -5.17 -5.09 -12.28
CA LYS A 151 -3.98 -5.94 -12.16
C LYS A 151 -2.98 -5.75 -13.32
N ASN A 152 -3.46 -5.58 -14.55
CA ASN A 152 -2.59 -5.61 -15.73
C ASN A 152 -2.22 -4.22 -16.27
N ILE A 153 -2.98 -3.16 -15.94
CA ILE A 153 -2.78 -1.83 -16.51
C ILE A 153 -2.50 -0.77 -15.43
N ILE A 154 -3.13 -0.89 -14.25
CA ILE A 154 -3.02 0.12 -13.19
C ILE A 154 -1.91 -0.23 -12.19
N PHE A 155 -1.80 -1.49 -11.78
CA PHE A 155 -0.89 -1.96 -10.73
C PHE A 155 0.57 -1.54 -10.96
N ASN A 156 1.13 -1.78 -12.14
CA ASN A 156 2.52 -1.46 -12.49
C ASN A 156 2.61 -0.27 -13.47
N ASN A 157 1.81 0.75 -13.26
CA ASN A 157 1.77 1.92 -14.14
C ASN A 157 2.73 3.01 -13.65
N ILE A 158 3.86 3.17 -14.34
CA ILE A 158 4.92 4.14 -13.99
C ILE A 158 4.39 5.59 -14.01
N GLU A 159 3.48 5.93 -14.92
CA GLU A 159 2.89 7.27 -15.00
C GLU A 159 2.01 7.55 -13.77
N LEU A 160 1.28 6.52 -13.28
CA LEU A 160 0.52 6.61 -12.05
C LEU A 160 1.46 6.82 -10.85
N ASP A 161 2.58 6.10 -10.80
CA ASP A 161 3.56 6.23 -9.71
C ASP A 161 4.08 7.68 -9.64
N GLN A 162 4.38 8.30 -10.79
CA GLN A 162 4.80 9.71 -10.87
C GLN A 162 3.72 10.68 -10.38
N VAL A 163 2.46 10.49 -10.82
CA VAL A 163 1.33 11.31 -10.37
C VAL A 163 1.14 11.22 -8.85
N LEU A 164 1.25 10.02 -8.28
CA LEU A 164 1.08 9.80 -6.85
C LEU A 164 2.25 10.41 -6.04
N GLU A 165 3.47 10.32 -6.54
CA GLU A 165 4.67 10.92 -5.94
C GLU A 165 4.53 12.45 -5.85
N ASP A 166 4.04 13.09 -6.91
CA ASP A 166 3.80 14.54 -6.95
C ASP A 166 2.70 14.98 -5.98
N GLN A 167 1.77 14.10 -5.66
CA GLN A 167 0.67 14.41 -4.76
C GLN A 167 1.01 14.23 -3.29
N SER A 168 1.78 13.20 -2.94
CA SER A 168 2.08 12.90 -1.55
C SER A 168 3.34 12.06 -1.40
N LEU A 169 4.32 12.61 -0.68
CA LEU A 169 5.55 11.90 -0.30
C LEU A 169 5.29 10.64 0.56
N TYR A 170 4.13 10.56 1.21
CA TYR A 170 3.76 9.39 2.02
C TYR A 170 3.39 8.16 1.18
N TRP A 171 3.16 8.30 -0.13
CA TRP A 171 2.65 7.25 -1.01
C TRP A 171 3.73 6.49 -1.78
N ASN A 172 4.96 7.04 -1.87
CA ASN A 172 6.02 6.53 -2.74
C ASN A 172 6.29 5.03 -2.59
N ASP A 173 6.39 4.54 -1.35
CA ASP A 173 6.75 3.14 -1.09
C ASP A 173 5.51 2.27 -0.74
N ASP A 174 4.33 2.86 -0.66
CA ASP A 174 3.14 2.17 -0.18
C ASP A 174 2.35 1.50 -1.30
N LYS A 175 2.46 2.03 -2.53
CA LYS A 175 1.56 1.70 -3.62
C LYS A 175 1.47 0.21 -3.89
N GLU A 176 2.59 -0.49 -3.98
CA GLU A 176 2.60 -1.93 -4.27
C GLU A 176 1.79 -2.74 -3.24
N ILE A 177 1.92 -2.41 -1.96
CA ILE A 177 1.15 -3.06 -0.89
C ILE A 177 -0.32 -2.65 -0.97
N VAL A 178 -0.59 -1.36 -1.16
CA VAL A 178 -1.95 -0.82 -1.25
C VAL A 178 -2.70 -1.39 -2.45
N ASP A 179 -2.05 -1.55 -3.60
CA ASP A 179 -2.62 -2.19 -4.79
C ASP A 179 -3.14 -3.61 -4.49
N THR A 180 -2.43 -4.39 -3.66
CA THR A 180 -2.90 -5.72 -3.25
C THR A 180 -4.21 -5.65 -2.46
N PHE A 181 -4.40 -4.60 -1.66
CA PHE A 181 -5.64 -4.37 -0.93
C PHE A 181 -6.77 -3.88 -1.82
N VAL A 182 -6.47 -3.06 -2.83
CA VAL A 182 -7.47 -2.67 -3.85
C VAL A 182 -7.98 -3.91 -4.58
N LEU A 183 -7.09 -4.80 -5.06
CA LEU A 183 -7.47 -6.06 -5.69
C LEU A 183 -8.29 -6.97 -4.75
N LYS A 184 -7.96 -6.99 -3.47
CA LYS A 184 -8.72 -7.74 -2.45
C LYS A 184 -10.11 -7.11 -2.23
N ALA A 185 -10.20 -5.79 -2.21
CA ALA A 185 -11.46 -5.08 -2.10
C ALA A 185 -12.38 -5.40 -3.29
N ILE A 186 -11.88 -5.28 -4.53
CA ILE A 186 -12.65 -5.61 -5.73
C ILE A 186 -13.29 -7.00 -5.62
N LYS A 187 -12.53 -8.01 -5.17
CA LYS A 187 -13.04 -9.39 -4.99
C LYS A 187 -14.13 -9.51 -3.94
N ARG A 188 -14.16 -8.63 -2.93
CA ARG A 188 -15.13 -8.67 -1.82
C ARG A 188 -16.43 -7.96 -2.11
N PHE A 189 -16.49 -7.17 -3.18
CA PHE A 189 -17.72 -6.49 -3.56
C PHE A 189 -18.80 -7.49 -3.95
N ASP A 190 -20.00 -7.28 -3.40
CA ASP A 190 -21.21 -8.06 -3.69
C ASP A 190 -22.32 -7.07 -4.09
N GLU A 191 -22.97 -7.31 -5.21
CA GLU A 191 -24.05 -6.47 -5.72
C GLU A 191 -25.16 -6.24 -4.68
N LYS A 192 -25.45 -7.28 -3.87
CA LYS A 192 -26.50 -7.24 -2.84
C LYS A 192 -26.29 -6.17 -1.78
N ASN A 193 -25.04 -5.77 -1.53
CA ASN A 193 -24.71 -4.76 -0.53
C ASN A 193 -24.96 -3.34 -1.04
N GLY A 194 -25.09 -3.12 -2.36
CA GLY A 194 -25.34 -1.82 -2.96
C GLY A 194 -24.39 -0.73 -2.43
N ALA A 195 -24.93 0.47 -2.17
CA ALA A 195 -24.19 1.61 -1.63
C ALA A 195 -23.61 1.39 -0.21
N LYS A 196 -24.06 0.36 0.50
CA LYS A 196 -23.63 0.03 1.86
C LYS A 196 -22.51 -1.01 1.89
N GLN A 197 -21.97 -1.40 0.73
CA GLN A 197 -20.82 -2.30 0.68
C GLN A 197 -19.69 -1.74 1.56
N GLU A 198 -19.27 -2.51 2.55
CA GLU A 198 -18.16 -2.12 3.42
C GLU A 198 -16.84 -2.25 2.67
N LEU A 199 -16.03 -1.19 2.75
CA LEU A 199 -14.65 -1.19 2.32
C LEU A 199 -13.76 -1.94 3.34
N LEU A 200 -12.52 -2.23 2.97
CA LEU A 200 -11.58 -2.73 3.97
C LEU A 200 -11.37 -1.63 5.03
N PRO A 201 -11.49 -1.95 6.33
CA PRO A 201 -11.24 -0.95 7.38
C PRO A 201 -9.78 -0.52 7.38
N GLU A 202 -9.50 0.67 7.91
CA GLU A 202 -8.13 1.19 8.03
C GLU A 202 -7.24 0.17 8.76
N PHE A 203 -7.53 -0.16 10.00
CA PHE A 203 -6.93 -1.28 10.71
C PHE A 203 -7.90 -2.47 10.74
N LYS A 204 -7.35 -3.68 10.69
CA LYS A 204 -8.16 -4.89 10.80
C LYS A 204 -8.81 -5.00 12.17
N ASP A 205 -8.04 -4.70 13.22
CA ASP A 205 -8.42 -4.76 14.63
C ASP A 205 -7.52 -3.85 15.47
N GLU A 206 -7.83 -3.72 16.76
CA GLU A 206 -7.05 -2.96 17.72
C GLU A 206 -5.67 -3.57 17.97
N GLU A 207 -5.48 -4.88 17.74
CA GLU A 207 -4.20 -5.56 17.92
C GLU A 207 -3.13 -5.04 16.95
N ASP A 208 -3.49 -4.79 15.70
CA ASP A 208 -2.57 -4.24 14.71
C ASP A 208 -2.19 -2.77 15.02
N GLN A 209 -3.14 -2.01 15.57
CA GLN A 209 -2.86 -0.64 16.02
C GLN A 209 -1.94 -0.63 17.25
N ASP A 210 -2.19 -1.53 18.22
CA ASP A 210 -1.31 -1.71 19.39
C ASP A 210 0.08 -2.21 18.99
N PHE A 211 0.15 -3.14 18.02
CA PHE A 211 1.40 -3.61 17.46
C PHE A 211 2.25 -2.44 16.92
N ALA A 212 1.65 -1.55 16.12
CA ALA A 212 2.35 -0.39 15.57
C ALA A 212 2.92 0.51 16.67
N ARG A 213 2.09 0.85 17.67
CA ARG A 213 2.50 1.70 18.79
C ARG A 213 3.60 1.06 19.64
N ARG A 214 3.42 -0.19 20.04
CA ARG A 214 4.35 -0.90 20.90
C ARG A 214 5.68 -1.14 20.19
N LEU A 215 5.67 -1.58 18.95
CA LEU A 215 6.91 -1.83 18.20
C LEU A 215 7.71 -0.54 18.05
N PHE A 216 7.08 0.56 17.64
CA PHE A 216 7.73 1.85 17.52
C PHE A 216 8.36 2.32 18.85
N ARG A 217 7.56 2.34 19.92
CA ARG A 217 8.05 2.78 21.24
C ARG A 217 9.16 1.87 21.77
N ARG A 218 9.02 0.55 21.67
CA ARG A 218 10.04 -0.41 22.14
C ARG A 218 11.36 -0.24 21.39
N THR A 219 11.29 0.03 20.09
CA THR A 219 12.48 0.29 19.25
C THR A 219 13.28 1.47 19.78
N ILE A 220 12.64 2.57 20.10
CA ILE A 220 13.33 3.81 20.50
C ILE A 220 13.73 3.77 21.99
N LEU A 221 12.83 3.32 22.88
CA LEU A 221 13.09 3.32 24.32
C LEU A 221 14.18 2.34 24.73
N ASN A 222 14.44 1.28 23.97
CA ASN A 222 15.49 0.30 24.24
C ASN A 222 16.63 0.36 23.21
N ALA A 223 16.79 1.47 22.52
CA ALA A 223 17.75 1.65 21.42
C ALA A 223 19.19 1.26 21.83
N ASP A 224 19.66 1.72 22.99
CA ASP A 224 21.01 1.45 23.47
C ASP A 224 21.25 -0.04 23.71
N TYR A 225 20.27 -0.75 24.26
CA TYR A 225 20.33 -2.19 24.45
C TYR A 225 20.42 -2.95 23.13
N TYR A 226 19.58 -2.59 22.15
CA TYR A 226 19.63 -3.25 20.85
C TYR A 226 20.91 -2.96 20.09
N ARG A 227 21.40 -1.73 20.13
CA ARG A 227 22.69 -1.34 19.53
C ARG A 227 23.86 -2.07 20.18
N HIS A 228 23.83 -2.26 21.50
CA HIS A 228 24.80 -3.06 22.20
C HIS A 228 24.81 -4.51 21.70
N LEU A 229 23.65 -5.15 21.57
CA LEU A 229 23.54 -6.51 21.05
C LEU A 229 24.11 -6.61 19.62
N ILE A 230 23.82 -5.63 18.76
CA ILE A 230 24.36 -5.57 17.40
C ILE A 230 25.88 -5.44 17.45
N SER A 231 26.41 -4.52 18.24
CA SER A 231 27.85 -4.29 18.38
C SER A 231 28.61 -5.53 18.85
N GLU A 232 28.08 -6.24 19.86
CA GLU A 232 28.70 -7.47 20.39
C GLU A 232 28.77 -8.59 19.33
N ASN A 233 27.81 -8.64 18.41
CA ASN A 233 27.75 -9.68 17.36
C ASN A 233 28.38 -9.25 16.03
N THR A 234 28.90 -8.01 15.95
CA THR A 234 29.56 -7.47 14.75
C THR A 234 31.02 -7.08 15.02
N LYS A 235 31.70 -7.69 16.03
CA LYS A 235 33.06 -7.37 16.45
C LYS A 235 34.13 -7.40 15.35
N ASN A 236 33.89 -8.14 14.28
CA ASN A 236 34.75 -8.18 13.10
C ASN A 236 34.40 -7.11 12.05
N TRP A 237 33.41 -6.28 12.30
CA TRP A 237 32.94 -5.21 11.42
C TRP A 237 33.01 -3.90 12.18
N ASP A 238 33.64 -2.93 11.57
CA ASP A 238 33.60 -1.55 12.07
C ASP A 238 32.16 -1.03 11.89
N LEU A 239 31.44 -0.82 13.00
CA LEU A 239 30.05 -0.33 12.96
C LEU A 239 29.92 1.01 12.23
N ASP A 240 31.01 1.81 12.20
CA ASP A 240 31.05 3.06 11.42
C ASP A 240 31.00 2.83 9.91
N ARG A 241 31.21 1.58 9.45
CA ARG A 241 31.11 1.15 8.05
C ARG A 241 29.80 0.45 7.71
N VAL A 242 29.01 0.09 8.73
CA VAL A 242 27.69 -0.50 8.53
C VAL A 242 26.71 0.62 8.11
N ALA A 243 25.92 0.38 7.07
CA ALA A 243 24.91 1.34 6.66
C ALA A 243 23.98 1.67 7.83
N PHE A 244 23.75 2.94 8.11
CA PHE A 244 22.89 3.37 9.21
C PHE A 244 21.49 2.76 9.11
N MET A 245 20.98 2.59 7.89
CA MET A 245 19.70 1.90 7.64
C MET A 245 19.72 0.46 8.14
N ASP A 246 20.81 -0.28 7.95
CA ASP A 246 20.94 -1.67 8.45
C ASP A 246 20.84 -1.72 9.98
N VAL A 247 21.47 -0.77 10.66
CA VAL A 247 21.38 -0.65 12.14
C VAL A 247 19.94 -0.37 12.56
N VAL A 248 19.24 0.55 11.88
CA VAL A 248 17.83 0.86 12.16
C VAL A 248 16.95 -0.37 11.97
N ILE A 249 17.11 -1.08 10.85
CA ILE A 249 16.33 -2.30 10.56
C ILE A 249 16.57 -3.39 11.60
N MET A 250 17.83 -3.66 11.95
CA MET A 250 18.17 -4.65 12.98
C MET A 250 17.63 -4.25 14.35
N GLN A 251 17.66 -2.98 14.70
CA GLN A 251 17.12 -2.47 15.95
C GLN A 251 15.61 -2.71 16.07
N ILE A 252 14.86 -2.46 14.98
CA ILE A 252 13.42 -2.71 14.94
C ILE A 252 13.13 -4.21 14.99
N ALA A 253 13.91 -5.02 14.26
CA ALA A 253 13.79 -6.48 14.29
C ALA A 253 13.99 -7.04 15.71
N LEU A 254 15.00 -6.58 16.43
CA LEU A 254 15.25 -6.97 17.84
C LEU A 254 14.12 -6.53 18.76
N ALA A 255 13.57 -5.33 18.54
CA ALA A 255 12.41 -4.86 19.31
C ALA A 255 11.20 -5.79 19.10
N GLU A 256 10.94 -6.24 17.87
CA GLU A 256 9.88 -7.19 17.57
C GLU A 256 10.16 -8.57 18.17
N ILE A 257 11.35 -9.11 17.93
CA ILE A 257 11.73 -10.43 18.41
C ILE A 257 11.62 -10.52 19.93
N LEU A 258 12.04 -9.50 20.67
CA LEU A 258 12.07 -9.50 22.11
C LEU A 258 10.76 -9.09 22.79
N SER A 259 9.88 -8.35 22.09
CA SER A 259 8.67 -7.78 22.70
C SER A 259 7.37 -8.46 22.29
N PHE A 260 7.38 -9.32 21.26
CA PHE A 260 6.17 -9.96 20.75
C PHE A 260 6.31 -11.49 20.74
N PRO A 261 5.95 -12.15 21.83
CA PRO A 261 6.17 -13.60 21.99
C PRO A 261 5.34 -14.43 20.98
N ASN A 262 4.22 -13.91 20.50
CA ASN A 262 3.34 -14.60 19.56
C ASN A 262 3.80 -14.54 18.09
N ILE A 263 4.86 -13.77 17.78
CA ILE A 263 5.44 -13.70 16.44
C ILE A 263 6.67 -14.61 16.42
N PRO A 264 6.70 -15.69 15.61
CA PRO A 264 7.87 -16.53 15.49
C PRO A 264 9.12 -15.75 15.05
N VAL A 265 10.29 -16.12 15.55
CA VAL A 265 11.57 -15.48 15.20
C VAL A 265 11.81 -15.50 13.70
N SER A 266 11.54 -16.65 13.06
CA SER A 266 11.70 -16.82 11.61
C SER A 266 10.85 -15.86 10.77
N VAL A 267 9.65 -15.52 11.26
CA VAL A 267 8.79 -14.54 10.60
C VAL A 267 9.44 -13.15 10.68
N SER A 268 9.85 -12.72 11.87
CA SER A 268 10.52 -11.42 12.03
C SER A 268 11.80 -11.34 11.18
N LEU A 269 12.65 -12.38 11.19
CA LEU A 269 13.88 -12.41 10.39
C LEU A 269 13.56 -12.23 8.89
N ASN A 270 12.62 -12.99 8.35
CA ASN A 270 12.26 -12.92 6.93
C ASN A 270 11.73 -11.53 6.56
N GLU A 271 10.83 -10.97 7.36
CA GLU A 271 10.23 -9.65 7.10
C GLU A 271 11.28 -8.55 7.04
N TYR A 272 12.22 -8.51 8.00
CA TYR A 272 13.24 -7.47 8.03
C TYR A 272 14.35 -7.68 7.00
N VAL A 273 14.61 -8.90 6.56
CA VAL A 273 15.48 -9.17 5.40
C VAL A 273 14.84 -8.64 4.11
N GLU A 274 13.54 -8.85 3.90
CA GLU A 274 12.84 -8.27 2.73
C GLU A 274 12.82 -6.74 2.78
N ILE A 275 12.59 -6.14 3.94
CA ILE A 275 12.69 -4.67 4.11
C ILE A 275 14.10 -4.16 3.78
N ALA A 276 15.14 -4.88 4.19
CA ALA A 276 16.52 -4.51 3.89
C ALA A 276 16.82 -4.48 2.38
N LYS A 277 16.22 -5.38 1.62
CA LYS A 277 16.36 -5.39 0.15
C LYS A 277 15.74 -4.15 -0.51
N LEU A 278 14.71 -3.56 0.11
CA LEU A 278 14.04 -2.36 -0.40
C LEU A 278 14.79 -1.07 -0.02
N TYR A 279 15.29 -0.98 1.20
CA TYR A 279 15.78 0.28 1.78
C TYR A 279 17.29 0.37 1.96
N SER A 280 18.03 -0.71 1.73
CA SER A 280 19.47 -0.72 1.96
C SER A 280 20.26 -1.27 0.77
N THR A 281 21.48 -1.73 1.00
CA THR A 281 22.37 -2.19 -0.08
C THR A 281 22.03 -3.64 -0.50
N PRO A 282 22.41 -4.08 -1.71
CA PRO A 282 22.20 -5.47 -2.15
C PRO A 282 22.81 -6.54 -1.22
N LYS A 283 23.80 -6.17 -0.41
CA LYS A 283 24.45 -7.08 0.56
C LYS A 283 23.81 -7.05 1.95
N SER A 284 22.98 -6.05 2.23
CA SER A 284 22.41 -5.82 3.56
C SER A 284 21.49 -6.95 4.03
N GLY A 285 20.72 -7.56 3.14
CA GLY A 285 19.84 -8.67 3.50
C GLY A 285 20.60 -9.85 4.12
N GLY A 286 21.72 -10.27 3.50
CA GLY A 286 22.57 -11.35 4.04
C GLY A 286 23.28 -10.96 5.33
N PHE A 287 23.77 -9.72 5.43
CA PHE A 287 24.42 -9.19 6.63
C PHE A 287 23.45 -9.13 7.82
N ILE A 288 22.27 -8.55 7.63
CA ILE A 288 21.22 -8.43 8.65
C ILE A 288 20.77 -9.81 9.12
N ASN A 289 20.50 -10.74 8.17
CA ASN A 289 20.10 -12.10 8.53
C ASN A 289 21.16 -12.80 9.40
N GLY A 290 22.41 -12.77 8.98
CA GLY A 290 23.49 -13.43 9.73
C GLY A 290 23.71 -12.81 11.11
N THR A 291 23.64 -11.49 11.22
CA THR A 291 23.81 -10.77 12.49
C THR A 291 22.67 -11.06 13.47
N LEU A 292 21.41 -10.96 13.00
CA LEU A 292 20.23 -11.23 13.82
C LEU A 292 20.17 -12.70 14.26
N ASP A 293 20.50 -13.65 13.38
CA ASP A 293 20.55 -15.06 13.74
C ASP A 293 21.62 -15.34 14.82
N GLY A 294 22.78 -14.73 14.69
CA GLY A 294 23.83 -14.78 15.71
C GLY A 294 23.35 -14.26 17.07
N ILE A 295 22.68 -13.09 17.09
CA ILE A 295 22.12 -12.51 18.31
C ILE A 295 21.05 -13.42 18.92
N VAL A 296 20.11 -13.91 18.12
CA VAL A 296 19.05 -14.83 18.56
C VAL A 296 19.65 -16.08 19.22
N ASN A 297 20.64 -16.70 18.58
CA ASN A 297 21.30 -17.90 19.09
C ASN A 297 22.04 -17.62 20.41
N SER A 298 22.66 -16.46 20.54
CA SER A 298 23.31 -16.01 21.79
C SER A 298 22.29 -15.84 22.92
N LEU A 299 21.19 -15.12 22.64
CA LEU A 299 20.12 -14.89 23.61
C LEU A 299 19.41 -16.19 24.05
N LYS A 300 19.25 -17.16 23.14
CA LYS A 300 18.72 -18.49 23.48
C LYS A 300 19.67 -19.27 24.41
N LYS A 301 20.99 -19.25 24.15
CA LYS A 301 21.98 -19.88 25.01
C LYS A 301 22.00 -19.28 26.41
N GLU A 302 21.76 -17.98 26.54
CA GLU A 302 21.67 -17.26 27.82
C GLU A 302 20.31 -17.36 28.51
N ASN A 303 19.36 -18.13 27.93
CA ASN A 303 17.96 -18.23 28.40
C ASN A 303 17.20 -16.89 28.46
N LYS A 304 17.65 -15.89 27.69
CA LYS A 304 16.98 -14.58 27.56
C LYS A 304 15.90 -14.55 26.48
N LEU A 305 15.88 -15.54 25.60
CA LEU A 305 14.87 -15.71 24.56
C LEU A 305 14.40 -17.17 24.53
N THR A 306 13.10 -17.39 24.84
CA THR A 306 12.50 -18.73 24.94
C THR A 306 11.61 -19.11 23.76
N LYS A 307 11.27 -18.15 22.88
CA LYS A 307 10.43 -18.40 21.72
C LYS A 307 11.21 -19.01 20.54
N ASN A 308 10.51 -19.77 19.70
CA ASN A 308 11.04 -20.38 18.47
C ASN A 308 10.99 -19.44 17.29
#